data_3afd820f58e022dda382724e119d293b
#
_entry.id   3afd820f58e022dda382724e119d293b
#
_cell.length_a   1.000
_cell.length_b   1.000
_cell.length_c   1.000
_cell.angle_alpha   90.00
_cell.angle_beta   90.00
_cell.angle_gamma   90.00
#
_symmetry.space_group_name_H-M   'P 1'
#
loop_
_entity.id
_entity.type
_entity.pdbx_description
1 polymer ?
#
loop_
_entity_poly.entity_id
_entity_poly.type
_entity_poly.pdbx_seq_one_letter_code
_entity_poly.pdbx_strand_id
1 'polypeptide(L)'
;GIVIVCVLAAGYWFYSQSRGSKAKVSGPNTSGPVATVKVIELGRETISAGISAYGEVVPAPGAIRVVSVPYESQVRHVMVSSAQKISKGERIIEIGLSPDTSLRLDEAQNDYEVSREGLKHMKELFELKLATNNQLLQARQKFEQADLRLKSLKQRGVKGNRVISAGVTGLVHKVYVQDGTIVPAGNPLLEIVAQDRLEVRLGVESGDAARLSSGRQVSLYSVNKPAKKAVTGSIRKISQAVNPSTRLVDVFVSLPGPGGFLLGEYVVGSIQMASSYGMVVPRSAVLPEKGKHVLYTVRNRHAVRHVVKVGIESGNRVEVSGGGLKPGDSAVILGNYELKDGMAVKMEKAQ
;
A
#
# COMPACT_ATOMS: atom_id res chain seq x y z
N GLY A 1 94.39 -21.43 -62.28
CA GLY A 1 93.25 -21.67 -63.15
C GLY A 1 92.09 -22.44 -62.50
N ILE A 2 92.29 -23.13 -61.34
CA ILE A 2 91.30 -24.01 -60.75
C ILE A 2 90.34 -23.33 -59.73
N VAL A 3 90.73 -22.21 -59.13
CA VAL A 3 89.98 -21.54 -58.11
C VAL A 3 88.79 -20.71 -58.68
N ILE A 4 88.90 -20.18 -59.92
CA ILE A 4 87.82 -19.41 -60.56
C ILE A 4 86.65 -20.21 -61.04
N VAL A 5 86.84 -21.49 -61.39
CA VAL A 5 85.77 -22.41 -61.85
C VAL A 5 84.88 -22.87 -60.67
N CYS A 6 85.45 -23.08 -59.46
CA CYS A 6 84.69 -23.51 -58.29
C CYS A 6 83.75 -22.38 -57.74
N VAL A 7 84.13 -21.11 -57.85
CA VAL A 7 83.30 -20.00 -57.42
C VAL A 7 82.08 -19.77 -58.33
N LEU A 8 82.26 -19.99 -59.64
CA LEU A 8 81.15 -19.90 -60.60
C LEU A 8 80.16 -21.07 -60.52
N ALA A 9 80.69 -22.28 -60.25
CA ALA A 9 79.82 -23.45 -60.04
C ALA A 9 78.98 -23.36 -58.73
N ALA A 10 79.56 -22.89 -57.64
CA ALA A 10 78.85 -22.66 -56.40
C ALA A 10 77.76 -21.53 -56.50
N GLY A 11 78.06 -20.45 -57.25
CA GLY A 11 77.10 -19.37 -57.53
C GLY A 11 75.90 -19.83 -58.38
N TYR A 12 76.19 -20.72 -59.41
CA TYR A 12 75.07 -21.23 -60.22
C TYR A 12 74.21 -22.27 -59.49
N TRP A 13 74.77 -23.06 -58.59
CA TRP A 13 74.01 -23.98 -57.74
C TRP A 13 73.12 -23.26 -56.74
N PHE A 14 73.63 -22.20 -56.16
CA PHE A 14 72.84 -21.34 -55.25
C PHE A 14 71.73 -20.53 -55.97
N TYR A 15 71.97 -20.07 -57.21
CA TYR A 15 71.02 -19.41 -58.08
C TYR A 15 69.89 -20.34 -58.60
N SER A 16 70.20 -21.59 -58.83
CA SER A 16 69.22 -22.62 -59.31
C SER A 16 68.28 -23.07 -58.19
N GLN A 17 68.74 -23.05 -56.93
CA GLN A 17 67.95 -23.49 -55.81
C GLN A 17 66.97 -22.43 -55.32
N SER A 18 67.12 -21.16 -55.73
CA SER A 18 66.19 -20.05 -55.42
C SER A 18 64.99 -19.93 -56.39
N ARG A 19 64.85 -20.80 -57.41
CA ARG A 19 63.72 -20.82 -58.34
C ARG A 19 62.83 -22.07 -58.16
N GLY A 20 62.33 -22.29 -56.91
CA GLY A 20 61.48 -23.46 -56.67
C GLY A 20 60.52 -23.43 -55.55
N SER A 21 60.23 -22.23 -55.03
CA SER A 21 59.05 -22.08 -54.11
C SER A 21 58.02 -21.17 -54.75
N LYS A 22 57.13 -21.78 -55.56
CA LYS A 22 55.80 -21.16 -55.78
C LYS A 22 55.11 -21.08 -54.40
N ALA A 23 55.22 -19.94 -53.74
CA ALA A 23 54.36 -19.58 -52.62
C ALA A 23 52.92 -19.73 -53.11
N LYS A 24 52.23 -20.78 -52.59
CA LYS A 24 50.80 -20.89 -52.70
C LYS A 24 50.27 -19.60 -52.07
N VAL A 25 49.82 -18.68 -52.89
CA VAL A 25 49.03 -17.53 -52.43
C VAL A 25 47.80 -18.12 -51.82
N SER A 26 47.84 -18.33 -50.50
CA SER A 26 46.63 -18.51 -49.70
C SER A 26 45.82 -17.24 -49.90
N GLY A 27 44.71 -17.34 -50.59
CA GLY A 27 43.74 -16.24 -50.70
C GLY A 27 43.50 -15.63 -49.32
N PRO A 28 43.04 -14.38 -49.24
CA PRO A 28 42.81 -13.72 -47.97
C PRO A 28 41.87 -14.57 -47.13
N ASN A 29 42.39 -15.12 -46.03
CA ASN A 29 41.59 -15.75 -45.01
C ASN A 29 40.73 -14.65 -44.39
N THR A 30 39.58 -14.38 -44.98
CA THR A 30 38.52 -13.47 -44.48
C THR A 30 37.76 -14.12 -43.35
N SER A 31 38.43 -14.76 -42.40
CA SER A 31 37.87 -15.09 -41.13
C SER A 31 38.11 -13.87 -40.20
N GLY A 32 37.27 -12.86 -40.35
CA GLY A 32 37.14 -11.82 -39.31
C GLY A 32 36.88 -12.48 -37.96
N PRO A 33 37.12 -11.78 -36.86
CA PRO A 33 36.90 -12.32 -35.52
C PRO A 33 35.49 -12.89 -35.42
N VAL A 34 35.37 -14.17 -35.03
CA VAL A 34 34.10 -14.86 -34.82
C VAL A 34 33.71 -14.67 -33.33
N ALA A 35 32.67 -13.92 -33.06
CA ALA A 35 32.17 -13.74 -31.68
C ALA A 35 31.26 -14.92 -31.27
N THR A 36 31.46 -15.43 -30.06
CA THR A 36 30.53 -16.39 -29.46
C THR A 36 29.41 -15.67 -28.78
N VAL A 37 28.15 -15.98 -29.14
CA VAL A 37 26.97 -15.30 -28.64
C VAL A 37 25.93 -16.29 -28.11
N LYS A 38 25.23 -15.89 -27.02
CA LYS A 38 24.03 -16.61 -26.59
C LYS A 38 22.80 -15.92 -27.18
N VAL A 39 21.87 -16.72 -27.67
CA VAL A 39 20.66 -16.24 -28.32
C VAL A 39 19.39 -16.79 -27.69
N ILE A 40 18.32 -16.02 -27.79
CA ILE A 40 16.95 -16.46 -27.53
C ILE A 40 16.09 -16.21 -28.75
N GLU A 41 15.02 -16.97 -28.90
CA GLU A 41 14.03 -16.75 -29.93
C GLU A 41 13.09 -15.62 -29.53
N LEU A 42 12.86 -14.66 -30.45
CA LEU A 42 11.93 -13.57 -30.23
C LEU A 42 10.49 -14.09 -30.27
N GLY A 43 9.80 -13.95 -29.14
CA GLY A 43 8.38 -14.23 -29.02
C GLY A 43 7.56 -12.95 -28.75
N ARG A 44 6.26 -13.02 -29.04
CA ARG A 44 5.34 -12.02 -28.53
C ARG A 44 4.76 -12.49 -27.22
N GLU A 45 4.84 -11.63 -26.21
CA GLU A 45 4.35 -11.90 -24.87
C GLU A 45 3.68 -10.65 -24.29
N THR A 46 2.84 -10.87 -23.29
CA THR A 46 2.31 -9.74 -22.51
C THR A 46 3.35 -9.31 -21.49
N ILE A 47 3.76 -8.05 -21.55
CA ILE A 47 4.60 -7.41 -20.55
C ILE A 47 3.78 -6.33 -19.82
N SER A 48 3.90 -6.28 -18.49
CA SER A 48 3.19 -5.30 -17.68
C SER A 48 4.20 -4.56 -16.81
N ALA A 49 4.19 -3.24 -16.89
CA ALA A 49 4.85 -2.41 -15.89
C ALA A 49 3.96 -2.28 -14.66
N GLY A 50 4.54 -2.39 -13.50
CA GLY A 50 3.84 -2.23 -12.24
C GLY A 50 4.71 -1.52 -11.22
N ILE A 51 4.05 -0.86 -10.27
CA ILE A 51 4.68 -0.27 -9.09
C ILE A 51 4.43 -1.22 -7.93
N SER A 52 5.50 -1.63 -7.25
CA SER A 52 5.40 -2.33 -5.98
C SER A 52 5.51 -1.31 -4.86
N ALA A 53 4.49 -1.21 -4.03
CA ALA A 53 4.44 -0.31 -2.90
C ALA A 53 4.20 -1.08 -1.60
N TYR A 54 4.86 -0.65 -0.53
CA TYR A 54 4.73 -1.25 0.80
C TYR A 54 3.85 -0.37 1.68
N GLY A 55 3.14 -0.98 2.60
CA GLY A 55 2.30 -0.25 3.51
C GLY A 55 1.68 -1.10 4.59
N GLU A 56 0.66 -0.57 5.23
CA GLU A 56 -0.02 -1.21 6.36
C GLU A 56 -1.54 -1.07 6.26
N VAL A 57 -2.23 -1.96 6.93
CA VAL A 57 -3.69 -1.94 7.06
C VAL A 57 -4.08 -0.95 8.15
N VAL A 58 -4.89 0.04 7.79
CA VAL A 58 -5.35 1.12 8.67
C VAL A 58 -6.87 1.20 8.72
N PRO A 59 -7.47 1.85 9.73
CA PRO A 59 -8.89 2.12 9.73
C PRO A 59 -9.27 3.05 8.58
N ALA A 60 -10.31 2.71 7.82
CA ALA A 60 -10.88 3.62 6.83
C ALA A 60 -11.54 4.84 7.50
N PRO A 61 -11.75 5.96 6.79
CA PRO A 61 -12.44 7.11 7.32
C PRO A 61 -13.81 6.76 7.92
N GLY A 62 -14.04 7.17 9.18
CA GLY A 62 -15.26 6.86 9.93
C GLY A 62 -15.39 5.41 10.41
N ALA A 63 -14.30 4.60 10.32
CA ALA A 63 -14.26 3.25 10.88
C ALA A 63 -14.13 3.24 12.41
N ILE A 64 -13.49 4.28 12.96
CA ILE A 64 -13.29 4.39 14.40
C ILE A 64 -14.58 4.88 15.07
N ARG A 65 -15.03 4.12 16.05
CA ARG A 65 -16.14 4.45 16.93
C ARG A 65 -15.59 4.74 18.31
N VAL A 66 -15.67 5.98 18.73
CA VAL A 66 -15.30 6.41 20.08
C VAL A 66 -16.50 6.18 21.01
N VAL A 67 -16.27 5.47 22.09
CA VAL A 67 -17.22 5.29 23.18
C VAL A 67 -16.86 6.28 24.28
N SER A 68 -17.75 7.20 24.60
CA SER A 68 -17.57 8.24 25.62
C SER A 68 -18.74 8.29 26.59
N VAL A 69 -18.58 9.02 27.69
CA VAL A 69 -19.61 9.21 28.70
C VAL A 69 -20.30 10.57 28.54
N PRO A 70 -21.64 10.66 28.65
CA PRO A 70 -22.36 11.94 28.52
C PRO A 70 -22.36 12.79 29.80
N TYR A 71 -21.89 12.23 30.91
CA TYR A 71 -21.75 12.90 32.21
C TYR A 71 -20.58 12.29 32.96
N GLU A 72 -20.10 12.99 33.99
CA GLU A 72 -19.00 12.49 34.80
C GLU A 72 -19.39 11.16 35.47
N SER A 73 -18.61 10.13 35.18
CA SER A 73 -18.89 8.74 35.56
C SER A 73 -17.66 8.09 36.20
N GLN A 74 -17.88 7.14 37.10
CA GLN A 74 -16.85 6.26 37.59
C GLN A 74 -16.88 4.94 36.84
N VAL A 75 -15.75 4.52 36.28
CA VAL A 75 -15.59 3.19 35.69
C VAL A 75 -15.64 2.15 36.81
N ARG A 76 -16.60 1.24 36.77
CA ARG A 76 -16.72 0.15 37.72
C ARG A 76 -15.90 -1.05 37.28
N HIS A 77 -16.09 -1.44 36.02
CA HIS A 77 -15.36 -2.60 35.47
C HIS A 77 -15.13 -2.45 33.97
N VAL A 78 -13.88 -2.68 33.51
CA VAL A 78 -13.52 -2.76 32.09
C VAL A 78 -13.49 -4.26 31.71
N MET A 79 -14.41 -4.68 30.83
CA MET A 79 -14.63 -6.08 30.46
C MET A 79 -13.86 -6.52 29.21
N VAL A 80 -13.16 -5.60 28.54
CA VAL A 80 -12.46 -5.83 27.27
C VAL A 80 -11.04 -5.30 27.29
N SER A 81 -10.18 -5.89 26.49
CA SER A 81 -8.79 -5.49 26.34
C SER A 81 -8.50 -4.92 24.94
N SER A 82 -7.43 -4.13 24.80
CA SER A 82 -6.95 -3.71 23.50
C SER A 82 -6.64 -4.91 22.60
N ALA A 83 -6.88 -4.78 21.31
CA ALA A 83 -6.76 -5.82 20.29
C ALA A 83 -7.75 -7.01 20.45
N GLN A 84 -8.73 -6.92 21.35
CA GLN A 84 -9.80 -7.93 21.47
C GLN A 84 -10.87 -7.73 20.39
N LYS A 85 -11.29 -8.83 19.75
CA LYS A 85 -12.49 -8.84 18.90
C LYS A 85 -13.74 -8.80 19.76
N ILE A 86 -14.70 -7.96 19.34
CA ILE A 86 -15.99 -7.84 20.01
C ILE A 86 -17.13 -7.88 18.99
N SER A 87 -18.27 -8.39 19.42
CA SER A 87 -19.49 -8.45 18.65
C SER A 87 -20.43 -7.29 19.01
N LYS A 88 -21.26 -6.85 18.06
CA LYS A 88 -22.31 -5.88 18.35
C LYS A 88 -23.22 -6.37 19.48
N GLY A 89 -23.43 -5.54 20.50
CA GLY A 89 -24.21 -5.85 21.69
C GLY A 89 -23.40 -6.45 22.84
N GLU A 90 -22.14 -6.85 22.63
CA GLU A 90 -21.25 -7.36 23.68
C GLU A 90 -20.97 -6.30 24.75
N ARG A 91 -20.97 -6.72 26.00
CA ARG A 91 -20.71 -5.85 27.15
C ARG A 91 -19.25 -5.47 27.20
N ILE A 92 -18.94 -4.16 27.25
CA ILE A 92 -17.58 -3.66 27.14
C ILE A 92 -17.08 -2.94 28.40
N ILE A 93 -17.92 -2.13 29.01
CA ILE A 93 -17.59 -1.39 30.23
C ILE A 93 -18.84 -1.24 31.10
N GLU A 94 -18.64 -1.38 32.40
CA GLU A 94 -19.65 -0.99 33.41
C GLU A 94 -19.24 0.35 34.03
N ILE A 95 -20.15 1.31 34.03
CA ILE A 95 -19.98 2.63 34.63
C ILE A 95 -21.03 2.88 35.72
N GLY A 96 -20.65 3.63 36.73
CA GLY A 96 -21.52 4.17 37.74
C GLY A 96 -21.47 5.69 37.76
N LEU A 97 -22.28 6.30 38.60
CA LEU A 97 -22.18 7.73 38.89
C LEU A 97 -20.86 7.99 39.63
N SER A 98 -20.17 9.09 39.29
CA SER A 98 -19.12 9.60 40.17
C SER A 98 -19.76 10.08 41.51
N PRO A 99 -19.01 10.15 42.60
CA PRO A 99 -19.53 10.66 43.88
C PRO A 99 -20.20 12.04 43.73
N ASP A 100 -19.59 12.96 42.98
CA ASP A 100 -20.12 14.29 42.72
C ASP A 100 -21.42 14.26 41.88
N THR A 101 -21.47 13.42 40.84
CA THR A 101 -22.69 13.28 40.02
C THR A 101 -23.83 12.64 40.84
N SER A 102 -23.51 11.68 41.72
CA SER A 102 -24.51 11.09 42.63
C SER A 102 -25.08 12.14 43.57
N LEU A 103 -24.23 12.90 44.24
CA LEU A 103 -24.66 13.99 45.14
C LEU A 103 -25.57 14.98 44.43
N ARG A 104 -25.19 15.43 43.21
CA ARG A 104 -26.01 16.36 42.41
C ARG A 104 -27.38 15.78 42.02
N LEU A 105 -27.43 14.46 41.76
CA LEU A 105 -28.71 13.80 41.47
C LEU A 105 -29.58 13.70 42.68
N ASP A 106 -29.00 13.33 43.84
CA ASP A 106 -29.72 13.23 45.11
C ASP A 106 -30.25 14.59 45.57
N GLU A 107 -29.45 15.67 45.49
CA GLU A 107 -29.85 17.03 45.71
C GLU A 107 -31.04 17.45 44.82
N ALA A 108 -30.90 17.21 43.49
CA ALA A 108 -31.97 17.62 42.56
C ALA A 108 -33.25 16.78 42.79
N GLN A 109 -33.16 15.57 43.25
CA GLN A 109 -34.29 14.72 43.56
C GLN A 109 -34.97 15.19 44.85
N ASN A 110 -34.19 15.53 45.89
CA ASN A 110 -34.69 16.08 47.13
C ASN A 110 -35.37 17.46 46.90
N ASP A 111 -34.73 18.38 46.15
CA ASP A 111 -35.29 19.67 45.77
C ASP A 111 -36.65 19.54 45.06
N TYR A 112 -36.74 18.56 44.14
CA TYR A 112 -37.97 18.26 43.43
C TYR A 112 -39.09 17.80 44.39
N GLU A 113 -38.78 16.87 45.29
CA GLU A 113 -39.77 16.35 46.25
C GLU A 113 -40.23 17.41 47.20
N VAL A 114 -39.33 18.18 47.82
CA VAL A 114 -39.65 19.27 48.76
C VAL A 114 -40.47 20.36 48.06
N SER A 115 -40.06 20.78 46.86
CA SER A 115 -40.81 21.82 46.11
C SER A 115 -42.19 21.36 45.65
N ARG A 116 -42.31 20.06 45.31
CA ARG A 116 -43.59 19.46 44.93
C ARG A 116 -44.60 19.46 46.11
N GLU A 117 -44.15 19.03 47.28
CA GLU A 117 -44.96 19.03 48.48
C GLU A 117 -45.28 20.47 48.91
N GLY A 118 -44.30 21.38 48.82
CA GLY A 118 -44.50 22.80 49.10
C GLY A 118 -45.55 23.43 48.19
N LEU A 119 -45.51 23.15 46.88
CA LEU A 119 -46.54 23.59 45.94
C LEU A 119 -47.93 23.01 46.25
N LYS A 120 -47.98 21.72 46.58
CA LYS A 120 -49.25 21.10 46.98
C LYS A 120 -49.84 21.77 48.19
N HIS A 121 -49.10 21.94 49.27
CA HIS A 121 -49.54 22.58 50.49
C HIS A 121 -49.96 24.07 50.24
N MET A 122 -49.19 24.80 49.41
CA MET A 122 -49.52 26.19 49.06
C MET A 122 -50.84 26.31 48.26
N LYS A 123 -51.16 25.31 47.38
CA LYS A 123 -52.44 25.21 46.69
C LYS A 123 -53.60 25.02 47.66
N GLU A 124 -53.42 24.09 48.62
CA GLU A 124 -54.41 23.81 49.65
C GLU A 124 -54.69 25.09 50.48
N LEU A 125 -53.66 25.82 50.93
CA LEU A 125 -53.83 27.13 51.68
C LEU A 125 -54.49 28.18 50.80
N PHE A 126 -54.16 28.23 49.50
CA PHE A 126 -54.79 29.22 48.60
C PHE A 126 -56.30 28.94 48.39
N GLU A 127 -56.70 27.70 48.27
CA GLU A 127 -58.09 27.29 48.17
C GLU A 127 -58.88 27.68 49.46
N LEU A 128 -58.23 27.57 50.62
CA LEU A 128 -58.74 27.99 51.90
C LEU A 128 -58.73 29.56 52.14
N LYS A 129 -58.22 30.33 51.12
CA LYS A 129 -58.00 31.80 51.19
C LYS A 129 -56.96 32.20 52.25
N LEU A 130 -56.10 31.30 52.67
CA LEU A 130 -55.04 31.56 53.67
C LEU A 130 -53.69 31.88 53.03
N ALA A 131 -53.56 31.88 51.72
CA ALA A 131 -52.36 32.22 50.98
C ALA A 131 -52.67 33.23 49.86
N THR A 132 -51.68 34.06 49.50
CA THR A 132 -51.78 35.03 48.42
C THR A 132 -51.43 34.43 47.08
N ASN A 133 -51.87 35.08 45.98
CA ASN A 133 -51.53 34.66 44.63
C ASN A 133 -50.01 34.69 44.39
N ASN A 134 -49.29 35.65 44.94
CA ASN A 134 -47.87 35.77 44.88
C ASN A 134 -47.12 34.57 45.54
N GLN A 135 -47.63 34.12 46.71
CA GLN A 135 -47.07 32.96 47.39
C GLN A 135 -47.26 31.67 46.59
N LEU A 136 -48.45 31.50 46.00
CA LEU A 136 -48.71 30.37 45.12
C LEU A 136 -47.81 30.39 43.85
N LEU A 137 -47.64 31.55 43.22
CA LEU A 137 -46.76 31.74 42.06
C LEU A 137 -45.30 31.39 42.40
N GLN A 138 -44.79 31.86 43.54
CA GLN A 138 -43.46 31.58 44.02
C GLN A 138 -43.25 30.05 44.27
N ALA A 139 -44.19 29.37 44.88
CA ALA A 139 -44.16 27.95 45.11
C ALA A 139 -44.14 27.16 43.78
N ARG A 140 -44.96 27.63 42.81
CA ARG A 140 -44.98 27.04 41.46
C ARG A 140 -43.66 27.25 40.73
N GLN A 141 -43.08 28.44 40.78
CA GLN A 141 -41.75 28.69 40.14
C GLN A 141 -40.66 27.82 40.74
N LYS A 142 -40.60 27.66 42.07
CA LYS A 142 -39.64 26.77 42.73
C LYS A 142 -39.79 25.32 42.27
N PHE A 143 -41.02 24.85 42.18
CA PHE A 143 -41.28 23.49 41.69
C PHE A 143 -40.85 23.32 40.22
N GLU A 144 -41.21 24.25 39.33
CA GLU A 144 -40.83 24.19 37.92
C GLU A 144 -39.33 24.22 37.74
N GLN A 145 -38.56 25.01 38.51
CA GLN A 145 -37.11 25.00 38.49
C GLN A 145 -36.52 23.67 38.94
N ALA A 146 -36.99 23.10 40.02
CA ALA A 146 -36.53 21.79 40.52
C ALA A 146 -36.87 20.67 39.54
N ASP A 147 -38.06 20.67 38.95
CA ASP A 147 -38.48 19.68 37.94
C ASP A 147 -37.61 19.75 36.67
N LEU A 148 -37.32 20.95 36.18
CA LEU A 148 -36.43 21.15 35.04
C LEU A 148 -35.00 20.68 35.32
N ARG A 149 -34.48 20.96 36.53
CA ARG A 149 -33.13 20.50 36.94
C ARG A 149 -33.06 18.97 36.98
N LEU A 150 -34.00 18.32 37.62
CA LEU A 150 -34.07 16.85 37.72
C LEU A 150 -34.27 16.20 36.32
N LYS A 151 -35.16 16.75 35.50
CA LYS A 151 -35.40 16.30 34.13
C LYS A 151 -34.13 16.39 33.25
N SER A 152 -33.40 17.52 33.36
CA SER A 152 -32.16 17.73 32.64
C SER A 152 -31.11 16.63 32.97
N LEU A 153 -30.95 16.30 34.27
CA LEU A 153 -30.03 15.20 34.67
C LEU A 153 -30.50 13.86 34.13
N LYS A 154 -31.80 13.54 34.25
CA LYS A 154 -32.39 12.29 33.73
C LYS A 154 -32.25 12.16 32.19
N GLN A 155 -32.45 13.25 31.44
CA GLN A 155 -32.28 13.28 29.96
C GLN A 155 -30.86 13.06 29.53
N ARG A 156 -29.88 13.55 30.27
CA ARG A 156 -28.46 13.21 30.04
C ARG A 156 -28.12 11.74 30.31
N GLY A 157 -29.10 10.96 30.81
CA GLY A 157 -28.95 9.57 31.14
C GLY A 157 -28.28 9.31 32.48
N VAL A 158 -28.26 10.35 33.37
CA VAL A 158 -27.78 10.20 34.76
C VAL A 158 -28.72 9.24 35.49
N LYS A 159 -28.31 8.00 35.58
CA LYS A 159 -29.00 6.87 36.26
C LYS A 159 -27.89 6.07 36.96
N GLY A 160 -28.25 5.20 37.89
CA GLY A 160 -27.32 4.33 38.58
C GLY A 160 -26.36 3.58 37.66
N ASN A 161 -25.83 2.45 38.09
CA ASN A 161 -24.91 1.66 37.30
C ASN A 161 -25.46 1.30 35.91
N ARG A 162 -24.63 1.45 34.90
CA ARG A 162 -24.97 1.17 33.52
C ARG A 162 -23.88 0.36 32.83
N VAL A 163 -24.27 -0.68 32.11
CA VAL A 163 -23.39 -1.41 31.21
C VAL A 163 -23.45 -0.81 29.82
N ILE A 164 -22.31 -0.43 29.29
CA ILE A 164 -22.14 0.03 27.93
C ILE A 164 -21.82 -1.20 27.07
N SER A 165 -22.56 -1.36 25.98
CA SER A 165 -22.36 -2.44 25.01
C SER A 165 -21.81 -1.91 23.70
N ALA A 166 -21.09 -2.76 22.97
CA ALA A 166 -20.52 -2.44 21.67
C ALA A 166 -21.61 -2.09 20.63
N GLY A 167 -21.53 -0.93 20.03
CA GLY A 167 -22.47 -0.51 18.99
C GLY A 167 -22.25 -1.17 17.63
N VAL A 168 -21.07 -1.75 17.40
CA VAL A 168 -20.63 -2.38 16.15
C VAL A 168 -19.77 -3.61 16.45
N THR A 169 -19.74 -4.55 15.51
CA THR A 169 -18.76 -5.65 15.52
C THR A 169 -17.42 -5.13 15.04
N GLY A 170 -16.34 -5.42 15.77
CA GLY A 170 -15.03 -4.89 15.42
C GLY A 170 -13.91 -5.31 16.35
N LEU A 171 -12.85 -4.53 16.35
CA LEU A 171 -11.68 -4.70 17.20
C LEU A 171 -11.58 -3.52 18.16
N VAL A 172 -11.36 -3.79 19.45
CA VAL A 172 -11.01 -2.75 20.43
C VAL A 172 -9.62 -2.23 20.07
N HIS A 173 -9.57 -0.99 19.58
CA HIS A 173 -8.31 -0.37 19.15
C HIS A 173 -7.51 0.13 20.34
N LYS A 174 -8.17 0.87 21.23
CA LYS A 174 -7.53 1.46 22.41
C LYS A 174 -8.51 1.56 23.57
N VAL A 175 -8.04 1.27 24.76
CA VAL A 175 -8.73 1.48 26.03
C VAL A 175 -8.00 2.59 26.79
N TYR A 176 -8.73 3.63 27.20
CA TYR A 176 -8.17 4.84 27.83
C TYR A 176 -8.33 4.85 29.34
N VAL A 177 -9.10 3.92 29.89
CA VAL A 177 -9.53 3.93 31.30
C VAL A 177 -9.26 2.58 31.97
N GLN A 178 -9.24 2.62 33.30
CA GLN A 178 -9.10 1.46 34.18
C GLN A 178 -10.22 1.45 35.19
N ASP A 179 -10.42 0.32 35.87
CA ASP A 179 -11.36 0.20 36.98
C ASP A 179 -11.07 1.25 38.04
N GLY A 180 -12.12 1.90 38.55
CA GLY A 180 -12.04 2.98 39.53
C GLY A 180 -11.83 4.38 38.95
N THR A 181 -11.43 4.54 37.68
CA THR A 181 -11.18 5.83 37.04
C THR A 181 -12.43 6.69 37.01
N ILE A 182 -12.35 7.97 37.44
CA ILE A 182 -13.39 8.96 37.24
C ILE A 182 -13.13 9.65 35.91
N VAL A 183 -14.14 9.63 35.02
CA VAL A 183 -14.06 10.13 33.65
C VAL A 183 -15.01 11.31 33.48
N PRO A 184 -14.52 12.51 33.14
CA PRO A 184 -15.33 13.67 32.83
C PRO A 184 -16.26 13.44 31.62
N ALA A 185 -17.37 14.19 31.56
CA ALA A 185 -18.28 14.17 30.42
C ALA A 185 -17.57 14.46 29.10
N GLY A 186 -17.85 13.66 28.06
CA GLY A 186 -17.28 13.78 26.71
C GLY A 186 -15.94 13.08 26.50
N ASN A 187 -15.25 12.68 27.55
CA ASN A 187 -13.97 11.99 27.44
C ASN A 187 -14.15 10.54 26.93
N PRO A 188 -13.20 10.06 26.10
CA PRO A 188 -13.26 8.72 25.56
C PRO A 188 -12.99 7.66 26.64
N LEU A 189 -13.74 6.57 26.62
CA LEU A 189 -13.46 5.35 27.39
C LEU A 189 -12.61 4.37 26.57
N LEU A 190 -13.01 4.14 25.33
CA LEU A 190 -12.32 3.27 24.39
C LEU A 190 -12.69 3.60 22.93
N GLU A 191 -11.90 3.08 22.01
CA GLU A 191 -12.11 3.13 20.58
C GLU A 191 -12.32 1.74 20.00
N ILE A 192 -13.30 1.61 19.11
CA ILE A 192 -13.60 0.37 18.36
C ILE A 192 -13.40 0.66 16.88
N VAL A 193 -12.60 -0.15 16.21
CA VAL A 193 -12.49 -0.15 14.74
C VAL A 193 -13.44 -1.19 14.17
N ALA A 194 -14.38 -0.74 13.34
CA ALA A 194 -15.32 -1.62 12.67
C ALA A 194 -14.59 -2.58 11.71
N GLN A 195 -14.85 -3.88 11.81
CA GLN A 195 -14.11 -4.93 11.09
C GLN A 195 -14.28 -4.86 9.58
N ASP A 196 -15.39 -4.32 9.09
CA ASP A 196 -15.73 -4.16 7.67
C ASP A 196 -15.19 -2.87 7.05
N ARG A 197 -14.52 -2.03 7.83
CA ARG A 197 -14.04 -0.71 7.41
C ARG A 197 -12.54 -0.55 7.59
N LEU A 198 -11.80 -1.41 6.91
CA LEU A 198 -10.34 -1.31 6.82
C LEU A 198 -9.95 -0.87 5.42
N GLU A 199 -8.83 -0.16 5.32
CA GLU A 199 -8.17 0.17 4.06
C GLU A 199 -6.66 -0.04 4.19
N VAL A 200 -5.96 -0.09 3.06
CA VAL A 200 -4.50 -0.18 3.04
C VAL A 200 -3.93 1.18 2.71
N ARG A 201 -2.97 1.63 3.51
CA ARG A 201 -2.16 2.81 3.23
C ARG A 201 -0.82 2.35 2.67
N LEU A 202 -0.59 2.59 1.38
CA LEU A 202 0.65 2.28 0.68
C LEU A 202 1.50 3.55 0.54
N GLY A 203 2.81 3.43 0.75
CA GLY A 203 3.78 4.48 0.46
C GLY A 203 4.31 4.35 -0.97
N VAL A 204 4.13 5.39 -1.78
CA VAL A 204 4.55 5.42 -3.18
C VAL A 204 5.48 6.62 -3.41
N GLU A 205 6.52 6.47 -4.21
CA GLU A 205 7.38 7.58 -4.60
C GLU A 205 6.60 8.67 -5.36
N SER A 206 6.95 9.94 -5.16
CA SER A 206 6.18 11.06 -5.73
C SER A 206 6.10 11.03 -7.26
N GLY A 207 7.17 10.61 -7.93
CA GLY A 207 7.20 10.47 -9.40
C GLY A 207 6.24 9.40 -9.91
N ASP A 208 6.09 8.30 -9.17
CA ASP A 208 5.15 7.23 -9.48
C ASP A 208 3.72 7.60 -9.10
N ALA A 209 3.53 8.25 -7.95
CA ALA A 209 2.23 8.70 -7.49
C ALA A 209 1.54 9.67 -8.47
N ALA A 210 2.33 10.54 -9.14
CA ALA A 210 1.84 11.44 -10.19
C ALA A 210 1.23 10.72 -11.40
N ARG A 211 1.58 9.46 -11.62
CA ARG A 211 1.06 8.62 -12.72
C ARG A 211 -0.11 7.74 -12.31
N LEU A 212 -0.48 7.75 -11.02
CA LEU A 212 -1.61 6.98 -10.50
C LEU A 212 -2.93 7.76 -10.65
N SER A 213 -4.02 7.03 -10.66
CA SER A 213 -5.39 7.57 -10.64
C SER A 213 -6.26 6.81 -9.66
N SER A 214 -7.23 7.50 -9.07
CA SER A 214 -8.26 6.86 -8.26
C SER A 214 -9.06 5.84 -9.09
N GLY A 215 -9.55 4.79 -8.43
CA GLY A 215 -10.27 3.69 -9.07
C GLY A 215 -9.38 2.59 -9.66
N ARG A 216 -8.06 2.80 -9.78
CA ARG A 216 -7.13 1.78 -10.29
C ARG A 216 -7.05 0.59 -9.33
N GLN A 217 -7.04 -0.60 -9.90
CA GLN A 217 -6.92 -1.84 -9.13
C GLN A 217 -5.51 -2.07 -8.60
N VAL A 218 -5.44 -2.64 -7.41
CA VAL A 218 -4.21 -2.97 -6.70
C VAL A 218 -4.33 -4.39 -6.17
N SER A 219 -3.36 -5.23 -6.50
CA SER A 219 -3.23 -6.57 -5.92
C SER A 219 -2.43 -6.48 -4.62
N LEU A 220 -3.06 -6.86 -3.51
CA LEU A 220 -2.51 -6.76 -2.16
C LEU A 220 -2.10 -8.14 -1.64
N TYR A 221 -0.91 -8.23 -1.09
CA TYR A 221 -0.35 -9.45 -0.52
C TYR A 221 0.10 -9.18 0.93
N SER A 222 -0.16 -10.13 1.82
CA SER A 222 0.43 -10.11 3.15
C SER A 222 1.93 -10.40 3.07
N VAL A 223 2.75 -9.56 3.69
CA VAL A 223 4.22 -9.79 3.77
C VAL A 223 4.53 -11.07 4.54
N ASN A 224 3.77 -11.35 5.60
CA ASN A 224 4.01 -12.48 6.48
C ASN A 224 3.39 -13.81 5.99
N LYS A 225 2.53 -13.75 4.95
CA LYS A 225 1.83 -14.92 4.39
C LYS A 225 1.82 -14.86 2.87
N PRO A 226 3.00 -14.94 2.20
CA PRO A 226 3.10 -14.76 0.74
C PRO A 226 2.34 -15.84 -0.06
N ALA A 227 2.12 -17.02 0.52
CA ALA A 227 1.35 -18.10 -0.10
C ALA A 227 -0.17 -17.86 -0.11
N LYS A 228 -0.67 -16.83 0.58
CA LYS A 228 -2.09 -16.49 0.59
C LYS A 228 -2.47 -15.78 -0.71
N LYS A 229 -3.66 -16.10 -1.26
CA LYS A 229 -4.19 -15.47 -2.47
C LYS A 229 -4.22 -13.94 -2.34
N ALA A 230 -3.80 -13.25 -3.39
CA ALA A 230 -3.91 -11.80 -3.46
C ALA A 230 -5.34 -11.30 -3.23
N VAL A 231 -5.46 -10.21 -2.51
CA VAL A 231 -6.74 -9.49 -2.37
C VAL A 231 -6.71 -8.30 -3.30
N THR A 232 -7.69 -8.18 -4.19
CA THR A 232 -7.78 -7.05 -5.09
C THR A 232 -8.54 -5.91 -4.42
N GLY A 233 -7.87 -4.78 -4.24
CA GLY A 233 -8.45 -3.52 -3.81
C GLY A 233 -8.47 -2.48 -4.93
N SER A 234 -9.00 -1.30 -4.66
CA SER A 234 -8.98 -0.17 -5.59
C SER A 234 -8.45 1.10 -4.90
N ILE A 235 -7.68 1.91 -5.63
CA ILE A 235 -7.19 3.20 -5.11
C ILE A 235 -8.40 4.11 -4.86
N ARG A 236 -8.65 4.42 -3.59
CA ARG A 236 -9.70 5.34 -3.16
C ARG A 236 -9.22 6.78 -3.23
N LYS A 237 -8.00 7.02 -2.76
CA LYS A 237 -7.43 8.38 -2.64
C LYS A 237 -5.91 8.32 -2.75
N ILE A 238 -5.34 9.31 -3.41
CA ILE A 238 -3.91 9.61 -3.44
C ILE A 238 -3.71 10.91 -2.65
N SER A 239 -2.80 10.91 -1.68
CA SER A 239 -2.48 12.11 -0.90
C SER A 239 -1.90 13.19 -1.81
N GLN A 240 -2.26 14.45 -1.56
CA GLN A 240 -1.66 15.60 -2.24
C GLN A 240 -0.41 16.13 -1.52
N ALA A 241 0.02 15.45 -0.47
CA ALA A 241 1.20 15.82 0.31
C ALA A 241 2.09 14.59 0.52
N VAL A 242 3.39 14.84 0.58
CA VAL A 242 4.39 13.85 0.96
C VAL A 242 4.37 13.69 2.48
N ASN A 243 4.32 12.45 2.94
CA ASN A 243 4.41 12.14 4.37
C ASN A 243 5.82 12.46 4.88
N PRO A 244 5.97 13.35 5.86
CA PRO A 244 7.29 13.79 6.31
C PRO A 244 8.14 12.69 6.96
N SER A 245 7.49 11.68 7.54
CA SER A 245 8.17 10.58 8.22
C SER A 245 8.71 9.54 7.24
N THR A 246 7.94 9.21 6.19
CA THR A 246 8.31 8.18 5.21
C THR A 246 8.94 8.77 3.95
N ARG A 247 8.73 10.06 3.67
CA ARG A 247 9.07 10.77 2.43
C ARG A 247 8.38 10.21 1.18
N LEU A 248 7.29 9.49 1.37
CA LEU A 248 6.47 8.90 0.33
C LEU A 248 5.11 9.59 0.27
N VAL A 249 4.41 9.42 -0.83
CA VAL A 249 3.01 9.83 -1.00
C VAL A 249 2.12 8.68 -0.53
N ASP A 250 1.21 8.97 0.42
CA ASP A 250 0.26 7.98 0.90
C ASP A 250 -0.84 7.73 -0.13
N VAL A 251 -0.97 6.46 -0.54
CA VAL A 251 -2.03 5.97 -1.43
C VAL A 251 -2.94 5.05 -0.63
N PHE A 252 -4.21 5.44 -0.52
CA PHE A 252 -5.23 4.70 0.22
C PHE A 252 -6.00 3.78 -0.71
N VAL A 253 -5.98 2.49 -0.40
CA VAL A 253 -6.60 1.42 -1.19
C VAL A 253 -7.75 0.82 -0.38
N SER A 254 -8.98 0.92 -0.89
CA SER A 254 -10.15 0.27 -0.30
C SER A 254 -10.15 -1.23 -0.53
N LEU A 255 -10.58 -1.97 0.48
CA LEU A 255 -10.72 -3.42 0.45
C LEU A 255 -12.18 -3.81 0.16
N PRO A 256 -12.44 -4.86 -0.62
CA PRO A 256 -13.78 -5.41 -0.80
C PRO A 256 -14.17 -6.24 0.44
N GLY A 257 -14.75 -5.58 1.44
CA GLY A 257 -15.19 -6.23 2.69
C GLY A 257 -14.04 -6.58 3.64
N PRO A 258 -14.27 -7.46 4.63
CA PRO A 258 -13.22 -7.89 5.57
C PRO A 258 -12.17 -8.74 4.84
N GLY A 259 -11.20 -8.10 4.23
CA GLY A 259 -10.23 -8.63 3.27
C GLY A 259 -9.24 -9.67 3.81
N GLY A 260 -9.48 -10.22 5.00
CA GLY A 260 -8.60 -11.24 5.59
C GLY A 260 -7.25 -10.73 6.07
N PHE A 261 -7.07 -9.42 6.15
CA PHE A 261 -5.95 -8.74 6.79
C PHE A 261 -6.28 -8.34 8.22
N LEU A 262 -5.25 -8.26 9.05
CA LEU A 262 -5.35 -7.71 10.40
C LEU A 262 -5.05 -6.22 10.39
N LEU A 263 -5.67 -5.47 11.29
CA LEU A 263 -5.30 -4.07 11.53
C LEU A 263 -3.82 -3.96 11.92
N GLY A 264 -3.08 -3.06 11.27
CA GLY A 264 -1.63 -2.92 11.45
C GLY A 264 -0.79 -3.97 10.71
N GLU A 265 -1.39 -4.87 9.92
CA GLU A 265 -0.66 -5.86 9.13
C GLU A 265 0.11 -5.18 7.99
N TYR A 266 1.38 -5.55 7.79
CA TYR A 266 2.18 -5.08 6.66
C TYR A 266 1.79 -5.82 5.38
N VAL A 267 1.63 -5.05 4.30
CA VAL A 267 1.20 -5.53 2.99
C VAL A 267 2.06 -4.96 1.87
N VAL A 268 2.16 -5.73 0.79
CA VAL A 268 2.71 -5.27 -0.49
C VAL A 268 1.56 -5.08 -1.45
N GLY A 269 1.48 -3.89 -2.04
CA GLY A 269 0.56 -3.57 -3.12
C GLY A 269 1.28 -3.60 -4.46
N SER A 270 0.79 -4.40 -5.41
CA SER A 270 1.21 -4.37 -6.81
C SER A 270 0.18 -3.61 -7.64
N ILE A 271 0.58 -2.45 -8.14
CA ILE A 271 -0.27 -1.54 -8.92
C ILE A 271 0.11 -1.68 -10.39
N GLN A 272 -0.76 -2.24 -11.20
CA GLN A 272 -0.51 -2.38 -12.64
C GLN A 272 -0.63 -1.02 -13.34
N MET A 273 0.45 -0.58 -14.01
CA MET A 273 0.52 0.72 -14.68
C MET A 273 0.14 0.65 -16.15
N ALA A 274 0.82 -0.21 -16.88
CA ALA A 274 0.59 -0.41 -18.30
C ALA A 274 0.81 -1.88 -18.65
N SER A 275 0.13 -2.36 -19.68
CA SER A 275 0.43 -3.66 -20.27
C SER A 275 0.44 -3.51 -21.78
N SER A 276 1.32 -4.26 -22.44
CA SER A 276 1.40 -4.34 -23.90
C SER A 276 1.61 -5.78 -24.32
N TYR A 277 1.10 -6.14 -25.47
CA TYR A 277 1.38 -7.41 -26.12
C TYR A 277 2.35 -7.16 -27.28
N GLY A 278 3.64 -7.39 -27.04
CA GLY A 278 4.72 -7.05 -27.96
C GLY A 278 5.88 -8.04 -27.92
N MET A 279 6.93 -7.74 -28.70
CA MET A 279 8.16 -8.52 -28.61
C MET A 279 8.90 -8.17 -27.33
N VAL A 280 9.20 -9.17 -26.51
CA VAL A 280 9.82 -9.01 -25.21
C VAL A 280 11.16 -9.74 -25.18
N VAL A 281 12.19 -9.04 -24.72
CA VAL A 281 13.55 -9.55 -24.57
C VAL A 281 14.10 -9.28 -23.18
N PRO A 282 15.11 -10.02 -22.72
CA PRO A 282 15.88 -9.63 -21.56
C PRO A 282 16.54 -8.26 -21.77
N ARG A 283 16.60 -7.44 -20.71
CA ARG A 283 17.21 -6.11 -20.76
C ARG A 283 18.65 -6.13 -21.31
N SER A 284 19.38 -7.22 -21.07
CA SER A 284 20.75 -7.43 -21.56
C SER A 284 20.85 -7.50 -23.08
N ALA A 285 19.77 -7.82 -23.80
CA ALA A 285 19.76 -7.85 -25.27
C ALA A 285 19.80 -6.47 -25.91
N VAL A 286 19.38 -5.43 -25.17
CA VAL A 286 19.25 -4.06 -25.69
C VAL A 286 20.42 -3.20 -25.22
N LEU A 287 21.17 -2.65 -26.17
CA LEU A 287 22.35 -1.83 -25.93
C LEU A 287 22.06 -0.37 -26.26
N PRO A 288 22.51 0.59 -25.41
CA PRO A 288 22.50 1.98 -25.76
C PRO A 288 23.65 2.29 -26.72
N GLU A 289 23.36 2.93 -27.86
CA GLU A 289 24.37 3.34 -28.83
C GLU A 289 24.00 4.72 -29.41
N LYS A 290 24.86 5.73 -29.19
CA LYS A 290 24.70 7.08 -29.72
C LYS A 290 23.30 7.68 -29.55
N GLY A 291 22.69 7.52 -28.36
CA GLY A 291 21.35 8.03 -28.04
C GLY A 291 20.19 7.20 -28.63
N LYS A 292 20.48 6.06 -29.23
CA LYS A 292 19.50 5.09 -29.71
C LYS A 292 19.68 3.76 -28.98
N HIS A 293 18.66 2.91 -29.06
CA HIS A 293 18.74 1.53 -28.56
C HIS A 293 18.92 0.59 -29.76
N VAL A 294 19.84 -0.35 -29.62
CA VAL A 294 20.10 -1.35 -30.64
C VAL A 294 19.98 -2.77 -30.07
N LEU A 295 19.57 -3.68 -30.91
CA LEU A 295 19.46 -5.09 -30.64
C LEU A 295 20.08 -5.85 -31.82
N TYR A 296 20.83 -6.90 -31.54
CA TYR A 296 21.41 -7.78 -32.58
C TYR A 296 20.60 -9.05 -32.69
N THR A 297 20.30 -9.45 -33.92
CA THR A 297 19.82 -10.81 -34.24
C THR A 297 20.86 -11.58 -35.04
N VAL A 298 20.74 -12.88 -35.08
CA VAL A 298 21.62 -13.73 -35.90
C VAL A 298 20.85 -14.24 -37.08
N ARG A 299 21.39 -13.96 -38.30
CA ARG A 299 20.88 -14.51 -39.56
C ARG A 299 22.04 -15.07 -40.37
N ASN A 300 21.92 -16.32 -40.83
CA ASN A 300 22.96 -17.00 -41.61
C ASN A 300 24.35 -16.95 -40.95
N ARG A 301 24.43 -17.11 -39.60
CA ARG A 301 25.64 -16.97 -38.78
C ARG A 301 26.31 -15.60 -38.79
N HIS A 302 25.58 -14.55 -39.16
CA HIS A 302 26.06 -13.19 -39.10
C HIS A 302 25.15 -12.36 -38.19
N ALA A 303 25.74 -11.42 -37.47
CA ALA A 303 24.99 -10.44 -36.64
C ALA A 303 24.31 -9.41 -37.53
N VAL A 304 23.03 -9.18 -37.30
CA VAL A 304 22.25 -8.13 -37.96
C VAL A 304 21.85 -7.12 -36.89
N ARG A 305 22.24 -5.87 -37.12
CA ARG A 305 21.98 -4.77 -36.22
C ARG A 305 20.61 -4.16 -36.47
N HIS A 306 19.79 -4.06 -35.43
CA HIS A 306 18.46 -3.43 -35.47
C HIS A 306 18.41 -2.21 -34.55
N VAL A 307 17.99 -1.06 -35.05
CA VAL A 307 17.65 0.10 -34.22
C VAL A 307 16.21 -0.10 -33.73
N VAL A 308 16.04 -0.15 -32.41
CA VAL A 308 14.77 -0.47 -31.80
C VAL A 308 14.27 0.67 -30.91
N LYS A 309 12.96 0.73 -30.74
CA LYS A 309 12.32 1.56 -29.71
C LYS A 309 12.02 0.66 -28.50
N VAL A 310 12.39 1.12 -27.33
CA VAL A 310 12.09 0.48 -26.05
C VAL A 310 10.72 0.93 -25.59
N GLY A 311 9.88 -0.03 -25.26
CA GLY A 311 8.53 0.19 -24.72
C GLY A 311 8.49 -0.04 -23.22
N ILE A 312 7.57 -0.93 -22.77
CA ILE A 312 7.38 -1.25 -21.36
C ILE A 312 8.60 -2.02 -20.84
N GLU A 313 9.11 -1.60 -19.68
CA GLU A 313 10.13 -2.29 -18.91
C GLU A 313 9.51 -2.92 -17.65
N SER A 314 9.87 -4.17 -17.36
CA SER A 314 9.38 -4.89 -16.18
C SER A 314 10.45 -5.84 -15.66
N GLY A 315 11.06 -5.50 -14.53
CA GLY A 315 12.19 -6.26 -13.98
C GLY A 315 13.34 -6.35 -14.96
N ASN A 316 13.73 -7.59 -15.32
CA ASN A 316 14.81 -7.85 -16.29
C ASN A 316 14.32 -8.01 -17.74
N ARG A 317 13.09 -7.62 -18.03
CA ARG A 317 12.46 -7.77 -19.36
C ARG A 317 12.06 -6.42 -19.93
N VAL A 318 12.16 -6.28 -21.25
CA VAL A 318 11.86 -5.04 -21.95
C VAL A 318 11.14 -5.35 -23.26
N GLU A 319 10.10 -4.56 -23.53
CA GLU A 319 9.42 -4.57 -24.83
C GLU A 319 10.26 -3.82 -25.86
N VAL A 320 10.40 -4.41 -27.04
CA VAL A 320 11.11 -3.81 -28.18
C VAL A 320 10.23 -3.78 -29.41
N SER A 321 10.35 -2.70 -30.18
CA SER A 321 9.61 -2.54 -31.43
C SER A 321 10.46 -1.85 -32.49
N GLY A 322 10.13 -2.07 -33.77
CA GLY A 322 10.84 -1.46 -34.90
C GLY A 322 12.02 -2.30 -35.38
N GLY A 323 12.88 -1.70 -36.23
CA GLY A 323 14.08 -2.34 -36.76
C GLY A 323 13.86 -3.53 -37.70
N GLY A 324 12.62 -3.82 -38.11
CA GLY A 324 12.30 -4.99 -38.95
C GLY A 324 12.35 -6.32 -38.22
N LEU A 325 12.30 -6.32 -36.87
CA LEU A 325 12.24 -7.54 -36.06
C LEU A 325 10.98 -8.35 -36.34
N LYS A 326 11.11 -9.67 -36.33
CA LYS A 326 10.01 -10.62 -36.50
C LYS A 326 10.00 -11.66 -35.40
N PRO A 327 8.82 -12.18 -34.99
CA PRO A 327 8.74 -13.37 -34.16
C PRO A 327 9.52 -14.52 -34.80
N GLY A 328 10.29 -15.26 -34.01
CA GLY A 328 11.17 -16.31 -34.49
C GLY A 328 12.60 -15.87 -34.80
N ASP A 329 12.91 -14.56 -34.86
CA ASP A 329 14.30 -14.12 -35.02
C ASP A 329 15.12 -14.47 -33.75
N SER A 330 16.40 -14.88 -33.95
CA SER A 330 17.31 -15.23 -32.86
C SER A 330 17.99 -13.97 -32.32
N ALA A 331 17.50 -13.42 -31.19
CA ALA A 331 18.05 -12.23 -30.54
C ALA A 331 19.25 -12.59 -29.68
N VAL A 332 20.31 -11.78 -29.76
CA VAL A 332 21.53 -11.94 -28.94
C VAL A 332 21.31 -11.34 -27.57
N ILE A 333 21.51 -12.14 -26.51
CA ILE A 333 21.37 -11.72 -25.11
C ILE A 333 22.69 -11.60 -24.34
N LEU A 334 23.75 -12.24 -24.87
CA LEU A 334 25.11 -12.22 -24.32
C LEU A 334 26.13 -12.21 -25.44
N GLY A 335 27.23 -11.48 -25.27
CA GLY A 335 28.27 -11.29 -26.30
C GLY A 335 27.93 -10.16 -27.30
N ASN A 336 26.88 -9.43 -27.09
CA ASN A 336 26.37 -8.36 -27.97
C ASN A 336 27.22 -7.08 -27.97
N TYR A 337 28.02 -6.81 -26.92
CA TYR A 337 28.85 -5.61 -26.81
C TYR A 337 29.97 -5.53 -27.84
N GLU A 338 30.48 -6.67 -28.31
CA GLU A 338 31.59 -6.77 -29.27
C GLU A 338 31.10 -6.81 -30.71
N LEU A 339 29.79 -6.95 -30.93
CA LEU A 339 29.21 -7.15 -32.25
C LEU A 339 29.21 -5.87 -33.08
N LYS A 340 29.50 -6.07 -34.38
CA LYS A 340 29.27 -5.09 -35.43
C LYS A 340 28.31 -5.70 -36.44
N ASP A 341 27.60 -4.81 -37.16
CA ASP A 341 26.72 -5.30 -38.24
C ASP A 341 27.48 -6.15 -39.29
N GLY A 342 26.91 -7.29 -39.62
CA GLY A 342 27.56 -8.23 -40.57
C GLY A 342 28.66 -9.11 -39.97
N MET A 343 29.00 -9.00 -38.68
CA MET A 343 30.07 -9.79 -38.05
C MET A 343 29.68 -11.26 -37.95
N ALA A 344 30.63 -12.17 -38.28
CA ALA A 344 30.44 -13.61 -38.15
C ALA A 344 30.28 -14.02 -36.67
N VAL A 345 29.28 -14.87 -36.35
CA VAL A 345 29.00 -15.30 -34.98
C VAL A 345 28.83 -16.83 -34.88
N LYS A 346 29.25 -17.36 -33.73
CA LYS A 346 28.97 -18.73 -33.31
C LYS A 346 27.86 -18.70 -32.24
N MET A 347 26.71 -19.30 -32.52
CA MET A 347 25.58 -19.32 -31.63
C MET A 347 25.72 -20.44 -30.58
N GLU A 348 25.46 -20.09 -29.32
CA GLU A 348 25.16 -21.03 -28.26
C GLU A 348 23.71 -20.75 -27.80
N LYS A 349 22.90 -21.82 -27.69
CA LYS A 349 21.53 -21.66 -27.14
C LYS A 349 21.63 -21.31 -25.65
N ALA A 350 20.87 -20.32 -25.21
CA ALA A 350 20.64 -20.11 -23.79
C ALA A 350 19.81 -21.29 -23.26
N GLN A 351 20.32 -21.92 -22.20
CA GLN A 351 19.55 -22.93 -21.46
C GLN A 351 18.46 -22.27 -20.65
#